data_2e67fe065851fd2d74b93dbcae90f6ba
#
_entry.id   2e67fe065851fd2d74b93dbcae90f6ba
#
_cell.length_a   1.000
_cell.length_b   1.000
_cell.length_c   1.000
_cell.angle_alpha   90.00
_cell.angle_beta   90.00
_cell.angle_gamma   90.00
#
_symmetry.space_group_name_H-M   'P 1'
#
loop_
_entity.id
_entity.type
_entity.pdbx_description
1 polymer ?
#
loop_
_entity_poly.entity_id
_entity_poly.type
_entity_poly.pdbx_seq_one_letter_code
_entity_poly.pdbx_strand_id
1 'polypeptide(L)'
;MICYNKYGDWIRKRFGCKVQKISIDAGFSCPNRDGTIGRGGCIYCNNATFNPEYCTDTAGRVSQEERLNLSADNIRRQLETGKEFFSRKYPEMKYIAYFQSYTNTYGDIEALKRLYEAALSVENVIGISIATRPDCVSDELLDYLEELSHRTFLTMEYGVETFNDDTLRIINRGHSSECSINIIRNTHARGITVCAHLILGLPGEGREEILRQVDIVNSLPIDILKLHQLQITKGTILEHRPDLIAQCTLFTPEEYIDLLVEYIPRLRNDIVIERFTSQSPAELLIAPRWGLKNYEFTNLLEAHPVPPKGRVPPPLPPQGGVVSIFD
;
A
#
# COMPACT_ATOMS: atom_id res chain seq x y z
N MET A 1 -20.49 -8.17 15.11
CA MET A 1 -20.11 -7.28 14.01
C MET A 1 -18.79 -6.61 14.40
N ILE A 2 -17.77 -6.68 13.55
CA ILE A 2 -16.48 -6.02 13.78
C ILE A 2 -16.66 -4.51 13.65
N CYS A 3 -16.10 -3.77 14.61
CA CYS A 3 -16.15 -2.31 14.64
C CYS A 3 -14.75 -1.74 14.37
N TYR A 4 -14.60 -0.89 13.36
CA TYR A 4 -13.36 -0.20 13.01
C TYR A 4 -13.67 1.11 12.29
N ASN A 5 -12.69 2.03 12.24
CA ASN A 5 -12.83 3.27 11.49
C ASN A 5 -12.61 3.01 10.00
N LYS A 6 -13.65 3.15 9.20
CA LYS A 6 -13.58 2.96 7.73
C LYS A 6 -13.02 4.21 7.07
N TYR A 7 -12.03 4.05 6.22
CA TYR A 7 -11.43 5.17 5.47
C TYR A 7 -12.49 5.95 4.66
N GLY A 8 -13.43 5.26 4.02
CA GLY A 8 -14.50 5.92 3.26
C GLY A 8 -15.37 6.86 4.08
N ASP A 9 -15.66 6.51 5.34
CA ASP A 9 -16.45 7.35 6.24
C ASP A 9 -15.61 8.48 6.83
N TRP A 10 -14.34 8.18 7.19
CA TRP A 10 -13.39 9.15 7.70
C TRP A 10 -13.11 10.26 6.69
N ILE A 11 -12.82 9.90 5.42
CA ILE A 11 -12.55 10.88 4.37
C ILE A 11 -13.79 11.71 4.00
N ARG A 12 -14.98 11.07 3.98
CA ARG A 12 -16.25 11.76 3.75
C ARG A 12 -16.56 12.75 4.86
N LYS A 13 -16.32 12.38 6.12
CA LYS A 13 -16.50 13.29 7.27
C LYS A 13 -15.56 14.49 7.18
N ARG A 14 -14.34 14.30 6.70
CA ARG A 14 -13.33 15.36 6.56
C ARG A 14 -13.68 16.36 5.44
N PHE A 15 -14.19 15.88 4.31
CA PHE A 15 -14.40 16.71 3.12
C PHE A 15 -15.86 17.00 2.79
N GLY A 16 -16.83 16.43 3.51
CA GLY A 16 -18.25 16.61 3.26
C GLY A 16 -18.77 15.96 1.98
N CYS A 17 -17.92 15.29 1.21
CA CYS A 17 -18.26 14.66 -0.06
C CYS A 17 -17.53 13.32 -0.24
N LYS A 18 -17.89 12.60 -1.30
CA LYS A 18 -17.16 11.41 -1.71
C LYS A 18 -15.81 11.80 -2.30
N VAL A 19 -14.75 11.12 -1.86
CA VAL A 19 -13.38 11.31 -2.35
C VAL A 19 -12.86 9.99 -2.91
N GLN A 20 -12.22 10.05 -4.08
CA GLN A 20 -11.65 8.90 -4.76
C GLN A 20 -10.15 9.11 -4.98
N LYS A 21 -9.32 8.12 -4.62
CA LYS A 21 -7.92 8.08 -5.04
C LYS A 21 -7.84 7.67 -6.51
N ILE A 22 -7.08 8.43 -7.31
CA ILE A 22 -6.74 8.10 -8.69
C ILE A 22 -5.26 7.74 -8.70
N SER A 23 -4.96 6.48 -9.01
CA SER A 23 -3.57 5.98 -9.10
C SER A 23 -2.84 6.62 -10.27
N ILE A 24 -1.59 6.98 -10.04
CA ILE A 24 -0.69 7.63 -11.01
C ILE A 24 0.60 6.81 -11.09
N ASP A 25 1.10 6.64 -12.29
CA ASP A 25 2.48 6.27 -12.57
C ASP A 25 3.25 7.51 -13.06
N ALA A 26 4.15 8.01 -12.23
CA ALA A 26 4.97 9.18 -12.55
C ALA A 26 6.33 8.81 -13.18
N GLY A 27 6.54 7.53 -13.50
CA GLY A 27 7.78 7.04 -14.13
C GLY A 27 8.97 6.95 -13.18
N PHE A 28 8.74 6.90 -11.87
CA PHE A 28 9.82 6.73 -10.89
C PHE A 28 10.43 5.33 -10.97
N SER A 29 11.61 5.19 -10.36
CA SER A 29 12.31 3.92 -10.17
C SER A 29 12.23 3.49 -8.69
N CYS A 30 12.96 2.43 -8.37
CA CYS A 30 13.13 1.95 -7.01
C CYS A 30 14.61 1.63 -6.79
N PRO A 31 15.27 2.17 -5.74
CA PRO A 31 16.67 1.94 -5.47
C PRO A 31 17.03 0.47 -5.21
N ASN A 32 16.02 -0.34 -4.87
CA ASN A 32 16.18 -1.79 -4.74
C ASN A 32 16.12 -2.54 -6.09
N ARG A 33 15.89 -1.83 -7.20
CA ARG A 33 15.86 -2.38 -8.57
C ARG A 33 16.97 -1.86 -9.48
N ASP A 34 17.31 -0.57 -9.37
CA ASP A 34 18.29 0.08 -10.25
C ASP A 34 19.75 -0.18 -9.83
N GLY A 35 19.98 -0.81 -8.69
CA GLY A 35 21.30 -1.18 -8.19
C GLY A 35 21.88 -0.22 -7.15
N THR A 36 21.16 0.83 -6.77
CA THR A 36 21.60 1.79 -5.74
C THR A 36 21.68 1.13 -4.36
N ILE A 37 20.64 0.39 -3.96
CA ILE A 37 20.61 -0.40 -2.72
C ILE A 37 20.66 -1.90 -3.04
N GLY A 38 19.93 -2.33 -4.06
CA GLY A 38 19.84 -3.72 -4.47
C GLY A 38 19.41 -3.88 -5.93
N ARG A 39 19.38 -5.15 -6.37
CA ARG A 39 18.90 -5.49 -7.71
C ARG A 39 17.75 -6.48 -7.62
N GLY A 40 16.83 -6.44 -8.59
CA GLY A 40 15.68 -7.34 -8.67
C GLY A 40 14.46 -6.91 -7.85
N GLY A 41 14.62 -6.01 -6.88
CA GLY A 41 13.54 -5.54 -6.02
C GLY A 41 13.19 -6.50 -4.88
N CYS A 42 12.10 -6.22 -4.18
CA CYS A 42 11.54 -7.15 -3.19
C CYS A 42 11.02 -8.41 -3.88
N ILE A 43 11.18 -9.58 -3.24
CA ILE A 43 10.91 -10.89 -3.88
C ILE A 43 9.46 -11.04 -4.39
N TYR A 44 8.51 -10.34 -3.80
CA TYR A 44 7.07 -10.38 -4.12
C TYR A 44 6.62 -9.28 -5.09
N CYS A 45 7.52 -8.33 -5.43
CA CYS A 45 7.10 -7.08 -6.09
C CYS A 45 7.03 -7.22 -7.61
N ASN A 46 5.83 -7.05 -8.16
CA ASN A 46 5.60 -6.80 -9.57
C ASN A 46 4.78 -5.52 -9.74
N ASN A 47 5.40 -4.47 -10.27
CA ASN A 47 4.74 -3.17 -10.40
C ASN A 47 3.59 -3.16 -11.42
N ALA A 48 3.59 -4.06 -12.40
CA ALA A 48 2.49 -4.20 -13.35
C ALA A 48 1.14 -4.53 -12.65
N THR A 49 1.19 -5.05 -11.42
CA THR A 49 -0.04 -5.34 -10.64
C THR A 49 -0.73 -4.08 -10.10
N PHE A 50 -0.06 -2.93 -10.09
CA PHE A 50 -0.54 -1.69 -9.48
C PHE A 50 -0.86 -0.60 -10.50
N ASN A 51 -0.49 -0.78 -11.77
CA ASN A 51 -0.69 0.21 -12.82
C ASN A 51 -2.04 -0.01 -13.52
N PRO A 52 -3.00 0.96 -13.42
CA PRO A 52 -4.16 0.96 -14.27
C PRO A 52 -3.79 1.06 -15.76
N GLU A 53 -4.65 0.57 -16.65
CA GLU A 53 -4.42 0.58 -18.10
C GLU A 53 -4.17 1.99 -18.67
N TYR A 54 -4.69 3.04 -18.03
CA TYR A 54 -4.49 4.42 -18.45
C TYR A 54 -3.11 4.99 -18.09
N CYS A 55 -2.31 4.27 -17.31
CA CYS A 55 -0.93 4.64 -16.92
C CYS A 55 0.13 4.16 -17.92
N THR A 56 -0.15 4.19 -19.22
CA THR A 56 0.82 3.77 -20.24
C THR A 56 1.90 4.82 -20.46
N ASP A 57 3.17 4.41 -20.39
CA ASP A 57 4.32 5.27 -20.68
C ASP A 57 4.45 5.50 -22.21
N THR A 58 4.57 6.77 -22.60
CA THR A 58 4.75 7.19 -23.99
C THR A 58 6.13 7.83 -24.23
N ALA A 59 7.05 7.81 -23.26
CA ALA A 59 8.31 8.51 -23.34
C ALA A 59 9.34 7.79 -24.23
N GLY A 60 9.65 8.39 -25.38
CA GLY A 60 10.79 8.05 -26.22
C GLY A 60 12.14 8.55 -25.65
N ARG A 61 13.20 8.56 -26.47
CA ARG A 61 14.50 9.17 -26.12
C ARG A 61 14.40 10.69 -26.15
N VAL A 62 14.26 11.31 -24.97
CA VAL A 62 14.14 12.76 -24.78
C VAL A 62 15.15 13.23 -23.72
N SER A 63 15.44 14.55 -23.67
CA SER A 63 16.28 15.15 -22.63
C SER A 63 15.65 15.00 -21.25
N GLN A 64 16.43 15.19 -20.18
CA GLN A 64 15.93 15.10 -18.82
C GLN A 64 14.82 16.14 -18.54
N GLU A 65 14.97 17.35 -19.01
CA GLU A 65 13.97 18.42 -18.85
C GLU A 65 12.69 18.14 -19.65
N GLU A 66 12.82 17.70 -20.90
CA GLU A 66 11.67 17.25 -21.70
C GLU A 66 10.95 16.06 -21.06
N ARG A 67 11.70 15.11 -20.48
CA ARG A 67 11.12 13.98 -19.75
C ARG A 67 10.31 14.44 -18.54
N LEU A 68 10.80 15.41 -17.76
CA LEU A 68 10.07 15.99 -16.63
C LEU A 68 8.79 16.70 -17.07
N ASN A 69 8.85 17.48 -18.14
CA ASN A 69 7.69 18.16 -18.68
C ASN A 69 6.66 17.15 -19.22
N LEU A 70 7.10 16.17 -19.98
CA LEU A 70 6.25 15.08 -20.46
C LEU A 70 5.64 14.27 -19.30
N SER A 71 6.39 14.06 -18.21
CA SER A 71 5.90 13.39 -17.01
C SER A 71 4.83 14.20 -16.29
N ALA A 72 4.99 15.53 -16.18
CA ALA A 72 3.98 16.41 -15.59
C ALA A 72 2.68 16.41 -16.40
N ASP A 73 2.76 16.49 -17.73
CA ASP A 73 1.61 16.43 -18.62
C ASP A 73 0.96 15.02 -18.61
N ASN A 74 1.76 13.99 -18.50
CA ASN A 74 1.27 12.62 -18.37
C ASN A 74 0.47 12.45 -17.06
N ILE A 75 0.96 13.00 -15.95
CA ILE A 75 0.25 12.99 -14.65
C ILE A 75 -1.11 13.67 -14.79
N ARG A 76 -1.17 14.87 -15.39
CA ARG A 76 -2.45 15.58 -15.62
C ARG A 76 -3.39 14.72 -16.46
N ARG A 77 -2.90 14.14 -17.56
CA ARG A 77 -3.68 13.26 -18.43
C ARG A 77 -4.20 12.03 -17.69
N GLN A 78 -3.37 11.35 -16.91
CA GLN A 78 -3.78 10.19 -16.10
C GLN A 78 -4.90 10.56 -15.11
N LEU A 79 -4.78 11.72 -14.46
CA LEU A 79 -5.78 12.22 -13.53
C LEU A 79 -7.10 12.56 -14.26
N GLU A 80 -7.05 13.25 -15.41
CA GLU A 80 -8.28 13.55 -16.17
C GLU A 80 -8.97 12.26 -16.67
N THR A 81 -8.19 11.28 -17.18
CA THR A 81 -8.75 9.98 -17.58
C THR A 81 -9.37 9.22 -16.40
N GLY A 82 -8.70 9.24 -15.23
CA GLY A 82 -9.24 8.64 -14.01
C GLY A 82 -10.52 9.35 -13.53
N LYS A 83 -10.56 10.68 -13.60
CA LYS A 83 -11.77 11.48 -13.29
C LYS A 83 -12.93 11.09 -14.20
N GLU A 84 -12.73 11.01 -15.51
CA GLU A 84 -13.75 10.59 -16.46
C GLU A 84 -14.31 9.21 -16.13
N PHE A 85 -13.43 8.27 -15.77
CA PHE A 85 -13.84 6.93 -15.39
C PHE A 85 -14.72 6.91 -14.13
N PHE A 86 -14.35 7.63 -13.06
CA PHE A 86 -15.05 7.60 -11.79
C PHE A 86 -16.28 8.51 -11.74
N SER A 87 -16.27 9.65 -12.45
CA SER A 87 -17.36 10.65 -12.46
C SER A 87 -18.67 10.11 -13.04
N ARG A 88 -18.61 9.09 -13.88
CA ARG A 88 -19.81 8.42 -14.45
C ARG A 88 -20.82 7.99 -13.40
N LYS A 89 -20.32 7.61 -12.21
CA LYS A 89 -21.18 7.16 -11.11
C LYS A 89 -21.48 8.24 -10.07
N TYR A 90 -20.55 9.19 -9.88
CA TYR A 90 -20.63 10.23 -8.85
C TYR A 90 -20.06 11.55 -9.37
N PRO A 91 -20.90 12.43 -9.99
CA PRO A 91 -20.41 13.66 -10.62
C PRO A 91 -19.76 14.66 -9.67
N GLU A 92 -20.25 14.71 -8.41
CA GLU A 92 -19.82 15.68 -7.39
C GLU A 92 -18.60 15.23 -6.57
N MET A 93 -17.93 14.10 -6.96
CA MET A 93 -16.80 13.62 -6.16
C MET A 93 -15.55 14.47 -6.33
N LYS A 94 -14.73 14.46 -5.28
CA LYS A 94 -13.38 15.03 -5.29
C LYS A 94 -12.34 13.92 -5.40
N TYR A 95 -11.11 14.28 -5.73
CA TYR A 95 -10.07 13.33 -6.03
C TYR A 95 -8.82 13.58 -5.20
N ILE A 96 -8.10 12.50 -4.90
CA ILE A 96 -6.74 12.52 -4.36
C ILE A 96 -5.84 11.91 -5.43
N ALA A 97 -4.81 12.63 -5.83
CA ALA A 97 -3.77 12.13 -6.72
C ALA A 97 -2.92 11.11 -5.95
N TYR A 98 -2.93 9.86 -6.37
CA TYR A 98 -2.24 8.77 -5.67
C TYR A 98 -1.03 8.28 -6.45
N PHE A 99 0.15 8.74 -6.06
CA PHE A 99 1.43 8.26 -6.55
C PHE A 99 1.69 6.88 -5.96
N GLN A 100 1.41 5.83 -6.72
CA GLN A 100 1.42 4.46 -6.23
C GLN A 100 2.60 3.64 -6.74
N SER A 101 2.96 3.80 -8.00
CA SER A 101 3.96 2.94 -8.67
C SER A 101 5.37 3.24 -8.20
N TYR A 102 6.13 2.21 -7.86
CA TYR A 102 7.54 2.28 -7.42
C TYR A 102 7.77 3.10 -6.14
N THR A 103 8.79 3.96 -6.12
CA THR A 103 9.21 4.74 -4.96
C THR A 103 9.11 6.22 -5.30
N ASN A 104 8.00 6.82 -4.91
CA ASN A 104 7.59 8.14 -5.42
C ASN A 104 8.25 9.34 -4.72
N THR A 105 9.26 9.08 -3.91
CA THR A 105 10.15 10.08 -3.29
C THR A 105 11.62 9.88 -3.70
N TYR A 106 11.87 8.93 -4.61
CA TYR A 106 13.20 8.58 -5.07
C TYR A 106 13.53 9.33 -6.36
N GLY A 107 14.15 10.49 -6.22
CA GLY A 107 14.50 11.35 -7.34
C GLY A 107 15.06 12.69 -6.88
N ASP A 108 15.35 13.56 -7.85
CA ASP A 108 15.71 14.94 -7.61
C ASP A 108 14.53 15.71 -6.98
N ILE A 109 14.80 16.50 -5.94
CA ILE A 109 13.75 17.14 -5.14
C ILE A 109 12.94 18.16 -5.96
N GLU A 110 13.57 18.92 -6.84
CA GLU A 110 12.86 19.89 -7.68
C GLU A 110 12.00 19.20 -8.74
N ALA A 111 12.46 18.05 -9.24
CA ALA A 111 11.65 17.18 -10.09
C ALA A 111 10.42 16.65 -9.34
N LEU A 112 10.60 16.15 -8.12
CA LEU A 112 9.51 15.67 -7.26
C LEU A 112 8.46 16.77 -7.02
N LYS A 113 8.90 17.98 -6.60
CA LYS A 113 8.03 19.14 -6.39
C LYS A 113 7.21 19.45 -7.64
N ARG A 114 7.84 19.54 -8.81
CA ARG A 114 7.14 19.82 -10.08
C ARG A 114 6.05 18.79 -10.40
N LEU A 115 6.31 17.51 -10.15
CA LEU A 115 5.34 16.45 -10.41
C LEU A 115 4.16 16.48 -9.43
N TYR A 116 4.41 16.75 -8.15
CA TYR A 116 3.36 16.90 -7.14
C TYR A 116 2.48 18.13 -7.42
N GLU A 117 3.10 19.27 -7.76
CA GLU A 117 2.37 20.48 -8.16
C GLU A 117 1.55 20.28 -9.44
N ALA A 118 2.08 19.53 -10.41
CA ALA A 118 1.33 19.20 -11.61
C ALA A 118 0.05 18.40 -11.30
N ALA A 119 0.14 17.45 -10.37
CA ALA A 119 -1.03 16.69 -9.92
C ALA A 119 -2.06 17.59 -9.22
N LEU A 120 -1.60 18.49 -8.35
CA LEU A 120 -2.45 19.42 -7.59
C LEU A 120 -3.06 20.52 -8.46
N SER A 121 -2.51 20.79 -9.64
CA SER A 121 -3.06 21.76 -10.59
C SER A 121 -4.33 21.27 -11.30
N VAL A 122 -4.65 19.98 -11.20
CA VAL A 122 -5.84 19.40 -11.84
C VAL A 122 -7.09 19.72 -11.04
N GLU A 123 -8.11 20.22 -11.73
CA GLU A 123 -9.37 20.63 -11.11
C GLU A 123 -10.02 19.47 -10.32
N ASN A 124 -10.55 19.78 -9.14
CA ASN A 124 -11.18 18.83 -8.21
C ASN A 124 -10.20 17.81 -7.56
N VAL A 125 -8.91 17.93 -7.79
CA VAL A 125 -7.89 17.24 -6.98
C VAL A 125 -7.66 18.07 -5.71
N ILE A 126 -8.04 17.49 -4.56
CA ILE A 126 -8.04 18.18 -3.26
C ILE A 126 -6.89 17.70 -2.35
N GLY A 127 -6.06 16.85 -2.86
CA GLY A 127 -4.95 16.30 -2.08
C GLY A 127 -4.12 15.33 -2.87
N ILE A 128 -3.04 14.90 -2.21
CA ILE A 128 -2.05 13.98 -2.75
C ILE A 128 -1.76 12.87 -1.75
N SER A 129 -1.59 11.65 -2.23
CA SER A 129 -1.13 10.50 -1.46
C SER A 129 0.13 9.96 -2.12
N ILE A 130 1.23 9.85 -1.36
CA ILE A 130 2.55 9.51 -1.90
C ILE A 130 2.99 8.18 -1.28
N ALA A 131 2.93 7.11 -2.09
CA ALA A 131 3.43 5.80 -1.67
C ALA A 131 4.94 5.70 -1.91
N THR A 132 5.67 5.31 -0.89
CA THR A 132 7.12 5.26 -0.95
C THR A 132 7.72 4.23 0.01
N ARG A 133 9.03 4.04 -0.12
CA ARG A 133 9.85 3.27 0.82
C ARG A 133 10.23 4.13 2.04
N PRO A 134 10.30 3.53 3.24
CA PRO A 134 10.74 4.23 4.45
C PRO A 134 12.13 4.87 4.36
N ASP A 135 13.04 4.27 3.59
CA ASP A 135 14.45 4.67 3.44
C ASP A 135 14.70 5.65 2.29
N CYS A 136 13.65 6.18 1.66
CA CYS A 136 13.75 7.05 0.49
C CYS A 136 13.15 8.44 0.70
N VAL A 137 13.17 8.94 1.93
CA VAL A 137 12.63 10.27 2.26
C VAL A 137 13.70 11.06 3.03
N SER A 138 14.19 12.15 2.43
CA SER A 138 15.14 13.05 3.07
C SER A 138 14.44 14.08 3.96
N ASP A 139 15.17 14.69 4.91
CA ASP A 139 14.64 15.77 5.72
C ASP A 139 14.24 16.98 4.87
N GLU A 140 15.03 17.33 3.85
CA GLU A 140 14.70 18.40 2.90
C GLU A 140 13.37 18.15 2.18
N LEU A 141 13.10 16.91 1.77
CA LEU A 141 11.81 16.56 1.18
C LEU A 141 10.69 16.63 2.21
N LEU A 142 10.92 16.17 3.45
CA LEU A 142 9.94 16.29 4.52
C LEU A 142 9.59 17.75 4.84
N ASP A 143 10.54 18.65 4.83
CA ASP A 143 10.32 20.08 5.06
C ASP A 143 9.41 20.67 3.95
N TYR A 144 9.66 20.33 2.69
CA TYR A 144 8.75 20.71 1.60
C TYR A 144 7.34 20.08 1.76
N LEU A 145 7.27 18.80 2.14
CA LEU A 145 5.99 18.12 2.33
C LEU A 145 5.21 18.67 3.53
N GLU A 146 5.89 19.15 4.56
CA GLU A 146 5.27 19.88 5.66
C GLU A 146 4.60 21.16 5.15
N GLU A 147 5.31 22.00 4.40
CA GLU A 147 4.75 23.22 3.77
C GLU A 147 3.56 22.85 2.86
N LEU A 148 3.69 21.79 2.07
CA LEU A 148 2.63 21.31 1.20
C LEU A 148 1.39 20.89 1.99
N SER A 149 1.57 20.23 3.14
CA SER A 149 0.48 19.75 4.00
C SER A 149 -0.38 20.87 4.59
N HIS A 150 0.17 22.09 4.73
CA HIS A 150 -0.58 23.27 5.20
C HIS A 150 -1.56 23.82 4.17
N ARG A 151 -1.39 23.52 2.88
CA ARG A 151 -2.25 24.04 1.80
C ARG A 151 -3.08 22.99 1.07
N THR A 152 -2.80 21.70 1.31
CA THR A 152 -3.55 20.60 0.70
C THR A 152 -3.59 19.37 1.61
N PHE A 153 -4.50 18.47 1.35
CA PHE A 153 -4.50 17.17 2.04
C PHE A 153 -3.35 16.32 1.54
N LEU A 154 -2.44 15.97 2.44
CA LEU A 154 -1.28 15.14 2.16
C LEU A 154 -1.28 13.88 3.02
N THR A 155 -1.06 12.73 2.40
CA THR A 155 -0.82 11.45 3.07
C THR A 155 0.49 10.85 2.59
N MET A 156 1.41 10.57 3.51
CA MET A 156 2.59 9.75 3.24
C MET A 156 2.25 8.29 3.49
N GLU A 157 2.40 7.44 2.47
CA GLU A 157 2.09 6.03 2.54
C GLU A 157 3.38 5.21 2.51
N TYR A 158 3.75 4.65 3.65
CA TYR A 158 4.98 3.87 3.78
C TYR A 158 4.74 2.39 3.57
N GLY A 159 5.43 1.81 2.58
CA GLY A 159 5.54 0.35 2.44
C GLY A 159 6.44 -0.20 3.54
N VAL A 160 5.92 -0.36 4.73
CA VAL A 160 6.61 -0.99 5.88
C VAL A 160 6.77 -2.48 5.64
N GLU A 161 5.71 -3.09 5.17
CA GLU A 161 5.48 -4.51 4.85
C GLU A 161 5.44 -5.38 6.10
N THR A 162 6.44 -5.28 6.97
CA THR A 162 6.54 -5.94 8.27
C THR A 162 7.50 -5.19 9.19
N PHE A 163 7.38 -5.40 10.51
CA PHE A 163 8.35 -4.92 11.51
C PHE A 163 9.35 -6.01 11.94
N ASN A 164 9.37 -7.16 11.28
CA ASN A 164 10.30 -8.24 11.54
C ASN A 164 11.53 -8.11 10.62
N ASP A 165 12.71 -7.82 11.20
CA ASP A 165 13.93 -7.60 10.43
C ASP A 165 14.45 -8.87 9.74
N ASP A 166 14.16 -10.07 10.27
CA ASP A 166 14.50 -11.32 9.61
C ASP A 166 13.66 -11.49 8.34
N THR A 167 12.36 -11.22 8.42
CA THR A 167 11.47 -11.21 7.26
C THR A 167 11.87 -10.14 6.26
N LEU A 168 12.20 -8.90 6.70
CA LEU A 168 12.66 -7.83 5.81
C LEU A 168 13.91 -8.25 5.01
N ARG A 169 14.85 -8.99 5.64
CA ARG A 169 16.02 -9.54 4.93
C ARG A 169 15.63 -10.61 3.93
N ILE A 170 14.77 -11.56 4.31
CA ILE A 170 14.30 -12.64 3.44
C ILE A 170 13.60 -12.08 2.19
N ILE A 171 12.73 -11.09 2.35
CA ILE A 171 11.99 -10.48 1.24
C ILE A 171 12.82 -9.47 0.44
N ASN A 172 14.11 -9.33 0.72
CA ASN A 172 15.02 -8.37 0.07
C ASN A 172 14.49 -6.93 0.14
N ARG A 173 14.01 -6.50 1.32
CA ARG A 173 13.42 -5.16 1.48
C ARG A 173 14.45 -4.03 1.45
N GLY A 174 15.67 -4.27 1.97
CA GLY A 174 16.81 -3.35 1.89
C GLY A 174 16.82 -2.25 2.95
N HIS A 175 15.86 -2.22 3.87
CA HIS A 175 15.84 -1.35 5.07
C HIS A 175 15.42 -2.14 6.30
N SER A 176 15.65 -1.60 7.49
CA SER A 176 15.25 -2.19 8.77
C SER A 176 13.88 -1.69 9.25
N SER A 177 13.33 -2.39 10.24
CA SER A 177 12.13 -1.95 10.97
C SER A 177 12.35 -0.61 11.68
N GLU A 178 13.55 -0.38 12.22
CA GLU A 178 13.92 0.89 12.85
C GLU A 178 13.83 2.06 11.86
N CYS A 179 14.27 1.89 10.62
CA CYS A 179 14.11 2.89 9.57
C CYS A 179 12.63 3.26 9.39
N SER A 180 11.74 2.27 9.31
CA SER A 180 10.30 2.49 9.21
C SER A 180 9.73 3.23 10.42
N ILE A 181 10.14 2.85 11.63
CA ILE A 181 9.70 3.49 12.88
C ILE A 181 10.11 4.96 12.92
N ASN A 182 11.37 5.25 12.56
CA ASN A 182 11.91 6.60 12.61
C ASN A 182 11.24 7.53 11.60
N ILE A 183 11.04 7.09 10.35
CA ILE A 183 10.39 7.94 9.34
C ILE A 183 8.92 8.17 9.64
N ILE A 184 8.19 7.19 10.17
CA ILE A 184 6.80 7.35 10.62
C ILE A 184 6.71 8.44 11.69
N ARG A 185 7.58 8.40 12.70
CA ARG A 185 7.63 9.41 13.76
C ARG A 185 7.99 10.79 13.23
N ASN A 186 9.01 10.89 12.39
CA ASN A 186 9.47 12.15 11.81
C ASN A 186 8.40 12.81 10.92
N THR A 187 7.69 12.02 10.13
CA THR A 187 6.60 12.49 9.27
C THR A 187 5.42 12.98 10.10
N HIS A 188 5.01 12.20 11.09
CA HIS A 188 3.89 12.60 11.97
C HIS A 188 4.23 13.85 12.81
N ALA A 189 5.47 13.99 13.27
CA ALA A 189 5.91 15.17 14.03
C ALA A 189 5.79 16.47 13.24
N ARG A 190 5.78 16.40 11.89
CA ARG A 190 5.52 17.52 10.98
C ARG A 190 4.03 17.72 10.67
N GLY A 191 3.12 17.02 11.35
CA GLY A 191 1.67 17.13 11.14
C GLY A 191 1.16 16.49 9.86
N ILE A 192 1.97 15.70 9.17
CA ILE A 192 1.60 15.00 7.95
C ILE A 192 0.90 13.68 8.30
N THR A 193 -0.24 13.40 7.66
CA THR A 193 -0.97 12.13 7.83
C THR A 193 -0.13 10.95 7.37
N VAL A 194 0.02 9.94 8.22
CA VAL A 194 0.83 8.74 7.97
C VAL A 194 -0.06 7.53 7.70
N CYS A 195 0.18 6.88 6.57
CA CYS A 195 -0.38 5.57 6.24
C CYS A 195 0.72 4.52 6.22
N ALA A 196 0.51 3.39 6.89
CA ALA A 196 1.41 2.24 6.84
C ALA A 196 0.78 1.10 6.04
N HIS A 197 1.58 0.46 5.18
CA HIS A 197 1.21 -0.77 4.48
C HIS A 197 1.87 -1.96 5.15
N LEU A 198 1.11 -3.02 5.44
CA LEU A 198 1.59 -4.29 5.96
C LEU A 198 1.11 -5.43 5.08
N ILE A 199 2.00 -6.39 4.81
CA ILE A 199 1.69 -7.64 4.11
C ILE A 199 1.62 -8.76 5.12
N LEU A 200 0.47 -9.42 5.21
CA LEU A 200 0.24 -10.53 6.13
C LEU A 200 0.48 -11.86 5.41
N GLY A 201 1.30 -12.71 6.02
CA GLY A 201 1.66 -14.04 5.50
C GLY A 201 2.99 -14.10 4.77
N LEU A 202 3.89 -13.12 4.98
CA LEU A 202 5.25 -13.12 4.47
C LEU A 202 6.04 -14.36 4.97
N PRO A 203 7.15 -14.73 4.29
CA PRO A 203 7.97 -15.87 4.71
C PRO A 203 8.41 -15.78 6.17
N GLY A 204 8.14 -16.82 6.94
CA GLY A 204 8.47 -16.91 8.36
C GLY A 204 7.44 -16.26 9.30
N GLU A 205 6.39 -15.62 8.76
CA GLU A 205 5.36 -14.97 9.58
C GLU A 205 4.06 -15.78 9.62
N GLY A 206 3.89 -16.50 10.72
CA GLY A 206 2.62 -17.12 11.07
C GLY A 206 1.70 -16.17 11.84
N ARG A 207 0.52 -16.68 12.23
CA ARG A 207 -0.51 -15.95 12.96
C ARG A 207 0.01 -15.21 14.20
N GLU A 208 0.81 -15.86 15.02
CA GLU A 208 1.33 -15.31 16.28
C GLU A 208 2.23 -14.08 16.03
N GLU A 209 3.12 -14.18 15.04
CA GLU A 209 4.00 -13.09 14.65
C GLU A 209 3.20 -11.89 14.13
N ILE A 210 2.22 -12.13 13.25
CA ILE A 210 1.35 -11.09 12.72
C ILE A 210 0.61 -10.36 13.85
N LEU A 211 0.07 -11.09 14.81
CA LEU A 211 -0.65 -10.51 15.95
C LEU A 211 0.27 -9.76 16.92
N ARG A 212 1.51 -10.22 17.10
CA ARG A 212 2.52 -9.54 17.91
C ARG A 212 2.90 -8.16 17.35
N GLN A 213 2.94 -8.02 16.03
CA GLN A 213 3.25 -6.74 15.39
C GLN A 213 2.19 -5.66 15.63
N VAL A 214 0.98 -6.02 16.06
CA VAL A 214 -0.07 -5.05 16.42
C VAL A 214 0.39 -4.12 17.53
N ASP A 215 1.17 -4.60 18.49
CA ASP A 215 1.70 -3.78 19.60
C ASP A 215 2.66 -2.71 19.07
N ILE A 216 3.47 -3.04 18.05
CA ILE A 216 4.35 -2.07 17.40
C ILE A 216 3.51 -1.03 16.63
N VAL A 217 2.52 -1.46 15.86
CA VAL A 217 1.59 -0.56 15.16
C VAL A 217 0.94 0.41 16.14
N ASN A 218 0.48 -0.08 17.29
CA ASN A 218 -0.16 0.72 18.33
C ASN A 218 0.79 1.72 19.00
N SER A 219 2.08 1.43 19.06
CA SER A 219 3.10 2.31 19.64
C SER A 219 3.55 3.45 18.71
N LEU A 220 3.12 3.41 17.45
CA LEU A 220 3.51 4.36 16.41
C LEU A 220 2.37 5.31 16.07
N PRO A 221 2.66 6.55 15.69
CA PRO A 221 1.66 7.53 15.29
C PRO A 221 1.19 7.27 13.84
N ILE A 222 0.59 6.10 13.62
CA ILE A 222 0.00 5.70 12.35
C ILE A 222 -1.46 6.14 12.37
N ASP A 223 -1.88 6.95 11.39
CA ASP A 223 -3.25 7.43 11.22
C ASP A 223 -4.09 6.44 10.41
N ILE A 224 -3.49 5.88 9.35
CA ILE A 224 -4.15 5.00 8.39
C ILE A 224 -3.36 3.71 8.26
N LEU A 225 -4.07 2.59 8.24
CA LEU A 225 -3.48 1.26 8.03
C LEU A 225 -4.06 0.62 6.78
N LYS A 226 -3.17 0.08 5.93
CA LYS A 226 -3.52 -0.79 4.81
C LYS A 226 -2.98 -2.18 5.06
N LEU A 227 -3.87 -3.15 5.12
CA LEU A 227 -3.50 -4.56 5.21
C LEU A 227 -3.60 -5.20 3.84
N HIS A 228 -2.68 -6.10 3.56
CA HIS A 228 -2.64 -6.90 2.35
C HIS A 228 -2.37 -8.35 2.74
N GLN A 229 -3.15 -9.30 2.22
CA GLN A 229 -2.69 -10.68 2.20
C GLN A 229 -1.52 -10.80 1.21
N LEU A 230 -0.56 -11.66 1.51
CA LEU A 230 0.49 -11.98 0.54
C LEU A 230 -0.13 -12.56 -0.74
N GLN A 231 0.31 -12.05 -1.88
CA GLN A 231 -0.01 -12.59 -3.20
C GLN A 231 1.27 -12.99 -3.93
N ILE A 232 1.28 -14.17 -4.50
CA ILE A 232 2.32 -14.62 -5.42
C ILE A 232 1.86 -14.23 -6.82
N THR A 233 2.67 -13.44 -7.51
CA THR A 233 2.36 -12.94 -8.85
C THR A 233 3.46 -13.31 -9.84
N LYS A 234 3.10 -13.47 -11.11
CA LYS A 234 4.03 -13.74 -12.20
C LYS A 234 5.08 -12.63 -12.33
N GLY A 235 6.27 -12.99 -12.76
CA GLY A 235 7.38 -12.05 -12.95
C GLY A 235 8.06 -11.60 -11.66
N THR A 236 7.77 -12.25 -10.54
CA THR A 236 8.43 -12.01 -9.25
C THR A 236 9.49 -13.06 -8.95
N ILE A 237 10.45 -12.70 -8.09
CA ILE A 237 11.45 -13.68 -7.60
C ILE A 237 10.74 -14.81 -6.84
N LEU A 238 9.73 -14.48 -6.06
CA LEU A 238 8.99 -15.43 -5.24
C LEU A 238 8.32 -16.52 -6.08
N GLU A 239 7.84 -16.21 -7.30
CA GLU A 239 7.28 -17.19 -8.25
C GLU A 239 8.21 -18.41 -8.45
N HIS A 240 9.52 -18.18 -8.45
CA HIS A 240 10.53 -19.21 -8.75
C HIS A 240 11.26 -19.73 -7.49
N ARG A 241 10.70 -19.49 -6.30
CA ARG A 241 11.32 -19.86 -5.02
C ARG A 241 10.36 -20.72 -4.18
N PRO A 242 10.16 -22.02 -4.55
CA PRO A 242 9.28 -22.90 -3.81
C PRO A 242 9.70 -23.08 -2.34
N ASP A 243 10.99 -22.97 -2.05
CA ASP A 243 11.55 -22.97 -0.71
C ASP A 243 11.08 -21.78 0.16
N LEU A 244 10.88 -20.60 -0.43
CA LEU A 244 10.33 -19.44 0.25
C LEU A 244 8.80 -19.49 0.29
N ILE A 245 8.17 -19.95 -0.79
CA ILE A 245 6.71 -20.15 -0.81
C ILE A 245 6.25 -21.08 0.31
N ALA A 246 7.00 -22.15 0.58
CA ALA A 246 6.70 -23.06 1.67
C ALA A 246 6.78 -22.44 3.08
N GLN A 247 7.45 -21.29 3.21
CA GLN A 247 7.54 -20.52 4.45
C GLN A 247 6.46 -19.42 4.56
N CYS A 248 5.69 -19.17 3.47
CA CYS A 248 4.63 -18.18 3.45
C CYS A 248 3.33 -18.75 4.03
N THR A 249 2.52 -17.88 4.61
CA THR A 249 1.14 -18.22 4.96
C THR A 249 0.20 -17.67 3.88
N LEU A 250 -0.22 -18.54 2.96
CA LEU A 250 -1.18 -18.20 1.91
C LEU A 250 -2.59 -18.49 2.43
N PHE A 251 -3.20 -17.51 3.06
CA PHE A 251 -4.52 -17.65 3.68
C PHE A 251 -5.63 -17.95 2.66
N THR A 252 -6.59 -18.78 3.04
CA THR A 252 -7.94 -18.76 2.44
C THR A 252 -8.69 -17.52 2.90
N PRO A 253 -9.81 -17.13 2.26
CA PRO A 253 -10.63 -16.02 2.72
C PRO A 253 -11.09 -16.18 4.17
N GLU A 254 -11.49 -17.39 4.55
CA GLU A 254 -11.99 -17.74 5.89
C GLU A 254 -10.88 -17.60 6.94
N GLU A 255 -9.72 -18.19 6.69
CA GLU A 255 -8.55 -18.09 7.58
C GLU A 255 -8.09 -16.63 7.78
N TYR A 256 -8.16 -15.84 6.69
CA TYR A 256 -7.80 -14.43 6.75
C TYR A 256 -8.84 -13.60 7.52
N ILE A 257 -10.13 -13.90 7.37
CA ILE A 257 -11.19 -13.30 8.16
C ILE A 257 -11.00 -13.64 9.65
N ASP A 258 -10.72 -14.90 10.00
CA ASP A 258 -10.46 -15.35 11.37
C ASP A 258 -9.25 -14.62 11.98
N LEU A 259 -8.19 -14.38 11.20
CA LEU A 259 -7.06 -13.57 11.63
C LEU A 259 -7.48 -12.11 11.89
N LEU A 260 -8.22 -11.50 10.97
CA LEU A 260 -8.63 -10.09 11.06
C LEU A 260 -9.62 -9.84 12.18
N VAL A 261 -10.49 -10.81 12.48
CA VAL A 261 -11.43 -10.76 13.64
C VAL A 261 -10.67 -10.68 14.95
N GLU A 262 -9.47 -11.23 15.03
CA GLU A 262 -8.60 -11.12 16.20
C GLU A 262 -7.67 -9.89 16.14
N TYR A 263 -7.21 -9.53 14.96
CA TYR A 263 -6.28 -8.42 14.72
C TYR A 263 -6.92 -7.05 14.99
N ILE A 264 -8.11 -6.81 14.39
CA ILE A 264 -8.77 -5.49 14.41
C ILE A 264 -9.11 -5.02 15.84
N PRO A 265 -9.67 -5.85 16.75
CA PRO A 265 -9.97 -5.41 18.11
C PRO A 265 -8.75 -5.10 18.99
N ARG A 266 -7.54 -5.48 18.55
CA ARG A 266 -6.28 -5.17 19.23
C ARG A 266 -5.69 -3.83 18.80
N LEU A 267 -6.14 -3.27 17.66
CA LEU A 267 -5.70 -1.97 17.19
C LEU A 267 -6.21 -0.84 18.08
N ARG A 268 -5.45 0.27 18.15
CA ARG A 268 -5.93 1.51 18.72
C ARG A 268 -7.22 1.96 18.02
N ASN A 269 -8.14 2.51 18.78
CA ASN A 269 -9.46 2.91 18.28
C ASN A 269 -9.43 4.10 17.29
N ASP A 270 -8.34 4.85 17.23
CA ASP A 270 -8.17 6.01 16.34
C ASP A 270 -7.60 5.64 14.96
N ILE A 271 -7.03 4.45 14.80
CA ILE A 271 -6.50 3.99 13.51
C ILE A 271 -7.65 3.82 12.51
N VAL A 272 -7.46 4.40 11.32
CA VAL A 272 -8.38 4.26 10.19
C VAL A 272 -7.90 3.12 9.28
N ILE A 273 -8.77 2.20 8.92
CA ILE A 273 -8.40 1.12 8.00
C ILE A 273 -8.89 1.47 6.59
N GLU A 274 -7.94 1.55 5.65
CA GLU A 274 -8.24 1.87 4.27
C GLU A 274 -8.65 0.64 3.46
N ARG A 275 -7.99 -0.49 3.67
CA ARG A 275 -8.35 -1.77 3.04
C ARG A 275 -7.75 -2.95 3.80
N PHE A 276 -8.31 -4.13 3.55
CA PHE A 276 -7.86 -5.39 4.13
C PHE A 276 -7.15 -6.30 3.13
N THR A 277 -7.34 -6.07 1.83
CA THR A 277 -6.86 -6.99 0.80
C THR A 277 -6.20 -6.26 -0.35
N SER A 278 -5.26 -6.91 -1.02
CA SER A 278 -4.73 -6.51 -2.31
C SER A 278 -5.45 -7.27 -3.43
N GLN A 279 -5.52 -6.64 -4.60
CA GLN A 279 -6.05 -7.26 -5.82
C GLN A 279 -5.02 -7.11 -6.93
N SER A 280 -4.56 -8.23 -7.46
CA SER A 280 -3.75 -8.28 -8.68
C SER A 280 -4.62 -8.70 -9.87
N PRO A 281 -4.28 -8.26 -11.09
CA PRO A 281 -4.93 -8.76 -12.30
C PRO A 281 -4.90 -10.30 -12.35
N ALA A 282 -6.01 -10.90 -12.78
CA ALA A 282 -6.19 -12.35 -12.74
C ALA A 282 -5.12 -13.12 -13.55
N GLU A 283 -4.64 -12.52 -14.64
CA GLU A 283 -3.59 -13.05 -15.52
C GLU A 283 -2.20 -13.04 -14.88
N LEU A 284 -1.98 -12.15 -13.91
CA LEU A 284 -0.72 -12.05 -13.16
C LEU A 284 -0.77 -12.83 -11.85
N LEU A 285 -1.95 -13.05 -11.27
CA LEU A 285 -2.09 -13.71 -9.97
C LEU A 285 -1.87 -15.22 -10.08
N ILE A 286 -0.93 -15.75 -9.29
CA ILE A 286 -0.68 -17.19 -9.13
C ILE A 286 -1.48 -17.72 -7.93
N ALA A 287 -1.24 -17.14 -6.73
CA ALA A 287 -1.87 -17.57 -5.48
C ALA A 287 -1.91 -16.43 -4.44
N PRO A 288 -2.85 -16.46 -3.46
CA PRO A 288 -4.05 -17.28 -3.44
C PRO A 288 -5.12 -16.71 -4.39
N ARG A 289 -5.89 -17.57 -5.03
CA ARG A 289 -6.97 -17.15 -5.94
C ARG A 289 -8.31 -17.20 -5.21
N TRP A 290 -8.68 -16.12 -4.55
CA TRP A 290 -9.94 -16.05 -3.81
C TRP A 290 -11.16 -15.78 -4.70
N GLY A 291 -10.98 -15.17 -5.88
CA GLY A 291 -12.09 -14.78 -6.73
C GLY A 291 -12.98 -13.67 -6.17
N LEU A 292 -12.57 -13.03 -5.09
CA LEU A 292 -13.31 -11.97 -4.38
C LEU A 292 -12.75 -10.59 -4.71
N LYS A 293 -13.63 -9.61 -4.89
CA LYS A 293 -13.25 -8.19 -4.91
C LYS A 293 -13.12 -7.65 -3.49
N ASN A 294 -12.35 -6.56 -3.31
CA ASN A 294 -12.13 -5.96 -2.00
C ASN A 294 -13.43 -5.70 -1.22
N TYR A 295 -14.47 -5.18 -1.88
CA TYR A 295 -15.74 -4.89 -1.22
C TYR A 295 -16.51 -6.18 -0.82
N GLU A 296 -16.39 -7.26 -1.60
CA GLU A 296 -17.01 -8.55 -1.30
C GLU A 296 -16.34 -9.17 -0.08
N PHE A 297 -15.01 -9.16 -0.03
CA PHE A 297 -14.26 -9.58 1.15
C PHE A 297 -14.63 -8.76 2.39
N THR A 298 -14.69 -7.44 2.26
CA THR A 298 -15.06 -6.54 3.37
C THR A 298 -16.46 -6.86 3.89
N ASN A 299 -17.42 -7.12 3.00
CA ASN A 299 -18.77 -7.51 3.40
C ASN A 299 -18.79 -8.84 4.16
N LEU A 300 -18.00 -9.85 3.73
CA LEU A 300 -17.87 -11.12 4.45
C LEU A 300 -17.27 -10.92 5.84
N LEU A 301 -16.19 -10.14 5.94
CA LEU A 301 -15.56 -9.80 7.22
C LEU A 301 -16.53 -9.09 8.18
N GLU A 302 -17.31 -8.13 7.69
CA GLU A 302 -18.27 -7.38 8.50
C GLU A 302 -19.48 -8.23 8.93
N ALA A 303 -19.87 -9.20 8.14
CA ALA A 303 -20.92 -10.16 8.45
C ALA A 303 -20.46 -11.26 9.43
N HIS A 304 -19.14 -11.44 9.57
CA HIS A 304 -18.60 -12.52 10.39
C HIS A 304 -18.95 -12.31 11.89
N PRO A 305 -19.43 -13.35 12.58
CA PRO A 305 -19.73 -13.25 14.01
C PRO A 305 -18.42 -13.06 14.79
N VAL A 306 -18.37 -11.99 15.60
CA VAL A 306 -17.24 -11.78 16.52
C VAL A 306 -17.38 -12.79 17.66
N PRO A 307 -16.39 -13.65 17.94
CA PRO A 307 -16.44 -14.53 19.08
C PRO A 307 -16.53 -13.71 20.37
N PRO A 308 -17.30 -14.16 21.37
CA PRO A 308 -17.35 -13.48 22.66
C PRO A 308 -15.95 -13.38 23.26
N LYS A 309 -15.61 -12.21 23.84
CA LYS A 309 -14.32 -11.96 24.50
C LYS A 309 -13.97 -13.13 25.42
N GLY A 310 -12.87 -13.82 25.15
CA GLY A 310 -12.37 -14.92 25.98
C GLY A 310 -12.30 -16.31 25.31
N ARG A 311 -12.77 -16.49 24.08
CA ARG A 311 -12.50 -17.72 23.31
C ARG A 311 -11.35 -17.46 22.32
N VAL A 312 -10.18 -17.98 22.66
CA VAL A 312 -9.11 -18.20 21.68
C VAL A 312 -9.64 -19.27 20.70
N PRO A 313 -9.73 -19.01 19.39
CA PRO A 313 -10.09 -20.04 18.43
C PRO A 313 -9.09 -21.21 18.56
N PRO A 314 -9.52 -22.46 18.34
CA PRO A 314 -8.62 -23.59 18.39
C PRO A 314 -7.47 -23.42 17.39
N PRO A 315 -6.25 -23.89 17.70
CA PRO A 315 -5.14 -23.85 16.77
C PRO A 315 -5.56 -24.55 15.47
N LEU A 316 -5.23 -23.93 14.34
CA LEU A 316 -5.46 -24.53 13.02
C LEU A 316 -4.80 -25.90 12.97
N PRO A 317 -5.44 -26.91 12.34
CA PRO A 317 -4.82 -28.21 12.14
C PRO A 317 -3.52 -28.03 11.37
N PRO A 318 -2.47 -28.84 11.63
CA PRO A 318 -1.23 -28.76 10.90
C PRO A 318 -1.53 -28.90 9.40
N GLN A 319 -1.04 -27.95 8.62
CA GLN A 319 -1.21 -27.95 7.16
C GLN A 319 -0.56 -29.21 6.59
N GLY A 320 -1.36 -30.24 6.39
CA GLY A 320 -0.97 -31.47 5.69
C GLY A 320 -1.30 -31.30 4.22
N GLY A 321 -0.25 -31.21 3.41
CA GLY A 321 -0.37 -31.34 1.96
C GLY A 321 0.12 -30.11 1.22
N VAL A 322 1.30 -30.23 0.65
CA VAL A 322 1.78 -29.39 -0.44
C VAL A 322 0.79 -29.55 -1.60
N VAL A 323 -0.12 -28.58 -1.75
CA VAL A 323 -0.90 -28.48 -2.99
C VAL A 323 0.11 -28.13 -4.08
N SER A 324 0.28 -29.01 -5.07
CA SER A 324 1.07 -28.70 -6.25
C SER A 324 0.49 -27.46 -6.90
N ILE A 325 1.26 -26.37 -6.87
CA ILE A 325 0.85 -25.07 -7.42
C ILE A 325 1.06 -25.05 -8.96
N PHE A 326 1.55 -26.17 -9.52
CA PHE A 326 2.01 -26.26 -10.91
C PHE A 326 1.20 -27.26 -11.78
N ASP A 327 0.01 -27.67 -11.37
CA ASP A 327 -0.94 -28.42 -12.21
C ASP A 327 -2.01 -27.52 -12.85
#